data_78564b1eba9fdaca410e3c00d8e8477a
#
_entry.id   78564b1eba9fdaca410e3c00d8e8477a
#
_cell.length_a   1.000
_cell.length_b   1.000
_cell.length_c   1.000
_cell.angle_alpha   90.00
_cell.angle_beta   90.00
_cell.angle_gamma   90.00
#
_symmetry.space_group_name_H-M   'P 1'
#
loop_
_entity.id
_entity.type
_entity.pdbx_description
1 polymer ?
#
loop_
_entity_poly.entity_id
_entity_poly.type
_entity_poly.pdbx_seq_one_letter_code
_entity_poly.pdbx_strand_id
1 'polypeptide(L)'
;MTPPYASHFAGLVEAGVKSCKHHLRRVIGDVKLTYEQFSTILTQCEAILNSRPLSPLSSDPQDYTPLTPAHFLVGRPLTAPACADLNDAPVHRLTRYQRVEQMRQHFWARWSKEFISGSKDQLTLYKKRAKQKGYV
;
A
#
# COMPACT_ATOMS: atom_id res chain seq x y z
N MET A 1 -17.18 -2.60 -15.82
CA MET A 1 -18.54 -2.05 -16.09
C MET A 1 -19.32 -2.07 -14.79
N THR A 2 -19.72 -0.91 -14.28
CA THR A 2 -20.66 -0.82 -13.15
C THR A 2 -22.08 -1.02 -13.67
N PRO A 3 -22.92 -1.82 -12.99
CA PRO A 3 -24.31 -1.99 -13.39
C PRO A 3 -25.04 -0.64 -13.38
N PRO A 4 -25.94 -0.36 -14.33
CA PRO A 4 -26.53 0.97 -14.53
C PRO A 4 -27.44 1.47 -13.40
N TYR A 5 -27.59 0.78 -12.29
CA TYR A 5 -28.38 1.22 -11.12
C TYR A 5 -27.69 0.97 -9.76
N ALA A 6 -26.38 0.75 -9.75
CA ALA A 6 -25.63 0.40 -8.56
C ALA A 6 -24.49 1.39 -8.28
N SER A 7 -24.81 2.68 -8.20
CA SER A 7 -23.85 3.76 -7.90
C SER A 7 -23.10 3.56 -6.57
N HIS A 8 -23.72 2.86 -5.61
CA HIS A 8 -23.10 2.54 -4.33
C HIS A 8 -21.96 1.51 -4.44
N PHE A 9 -21.90 0.66 -5.50
CA PHE A 9 -20.76 -0.23 -5.73
C PHE A 9 -19.51 0.53 -6.20
N ALA A 10 -19.67 1.69 -6.84
CA ALA A 10 -18.57 2.54 -7.26
C ALA A 10 -17.93 3.30 -6.07
N GLY A 11 -18.65 3.53 -4.98
CA GLY A 11 -18.19 4.35 -3.86
C GLY A 11 -16.90 3.85 -3.19
N LEU A 12 -16.74 2.54 -3.02
CA LEU A 12 -15.50 1.96 -2.47
C LEU A 12 -14.32 2.12 -3.42
N VAL A 13 -14.54 1.92 -4.71
CA VAL A 13 -13.50 2.10 -5.73
C VAL A 13 -13.12 3.57 -5.84
N GLU A 14 -14.09 4.47 -5.85
CA GLU A 14 -13.86 5.92 -5.89
C GLU A 14 -13.10 6.42 -4.66
N ALA A 15 -13.44 5.94 -3.47
CA ALA A 15 -12.72 6.26 -2.24
C ALA A 15 -11.26 5.76 -2.30
N GLY A 16 -11.02 4.55 -2.79
CA GLY A 16 -9.69 4.00 -2.99
C GLY A 16 -8.86 4.82 -3.99
N VAL A 17 -9.45 5.19 -5.13
CA VAL A 17 -8.80 6.04 -6.14
C VAL A 17 -8.50 7.43 -5.59
N LYS A 18 -9.42 8.02 -4.82
CA LYS A 18 -9.23 9.33 -4.18
C LYS A 18 -8.07 9.31 -3.18
N SER A 19 -8.01 8.30 -2.31
CA SER A 19 -6.92 8.12 -1.35
C SER A 19 -5.59 7.92 -2.07
N CYS A 20 -5.55 7.03 -3.07
CA CYS A 20 -4.36 6.80 -3.88
C CYS A 20 -3.84 8.10 -4.53
N LYS A 21 -4.70 8.85 -5.22
CA LYS A 21 -4.34 10.13 -5.84
C LYS A 21 -3.84 11.14 -4.82
N HIS A 22 -4.46 11.20 -3.65
CA HIS A 22 -4.07 12.12 -2.57
C HIS A 22 -2.64 11.86 -2.10
N HIS A 23 -2.29 10.60 -1.81
CA HIS A 23 -0.95 10.25 -1.36
C HIS A 23 0.07 10.34 -2.49
N LEU A 24 -0.28 9.88 -3.68
CA LEU A 24 0.62 9.87 -4.83
C LEU A 24 1.04 11.29 -5.23
N ARG A 25 0.10 12.24 -5.28
CA ARG A 25 0.41 13.65 -5.56
C ARG A 25 1.40 14.24 -4.56
N ARG A 26 1.27 13.90 -3.29
CA ARG A 26 2.17 14.39 -2.24
C ARG A 26 3.56 13.76 -2.29
N VAL A 27 3.64 12.52 -2.76
CA VAL A 27 4.91 11.80 -2.88
C VAL A 27 5.68 12.23 -4.13
N ILE A 28 5.00 12.41 -5.25
CA ILE A 28 5.62 12.85 -6.51
C ILE A 28 5.99 14.34 -6.42
N GLY A 29 5.10 15.18 -5.84
CA GLY A 29 5.31 16.63 -5.81
C GLY A 29 5.54 17.17 -7.21
N ASP A 30 6.59 17.99 -7.38
CA ASP A 30 6.97 18.63 -8.64
C ASP A 30 7.99 17.81 -9.47
N VAL A 31 8.25 16.56 -9.07
CA VAL A 31 9.21 15.70 -9.77
C VAL A 31 8.65 15.29 -11.12
N LYS A 32 9.41 15.57 -12.17
CA LYS A 32 9.09 15.12 -13.54
C LYS A 32 9.47 13.65 -13.69
N LEU A 33 8.49 12.79 -13.80
CA LEU A 33 8.66 11.35 -14.02
C LEU A 33 8.51 11.03 -15.49
N THR A 34 9.28 10.06 -15.99
CA THR A 34 9.02 9.45 -17.28
C THR A 34 7.77 8.57 -17.20
N TYR A 35 7.21 8.19 -18.35
CA TYR A 35 6.05 7.29 -18.41
C TYR A 35 6.35 5.96 -17.69
N GLU A 36 7.51 5.39 -17.90
CA GLU A 36 7.94 4.13 -17.29
C GLU A 36 8.05 4.24 -15.76
N GLN A 37 8.64 5.34 -15.28
CA GLN A 37 8.74 5.60 -13.84
C GLN A 37 7.36 5.77 -13.21
N PHE A 38 6.49 6.52 -13.87
CA PHE A 38 5.12 6.72 -13.39
C PHE A 38 4.32 5.43 -13.39
N SER A 39 4.41 4.63 -14.46
CA SER A 39 3.78 3.32 -14.54
C SER A 39 4.28 2.37 -13.45
N THR A 40 5.59 2.36 -13.20
CA THR A 40 6.19 1.53 -12.14
C THR A 40 5.67 1.92 -10.76
N ILE A 41 5.63 3.22 -10.44
CA ILE A 41 5.14 3.66 -9.13
C ILE A 41 3.64 3.38 -8.97
N LEU A 42 2.84 3.50 -10.01
CA LEU A 42 1.42 3.14 -9.98
C LEU A 42 1.21 1.66 -9.68
N THR A 43 1.96 0.78 -10.33
CA THR A 43 1.91 -0.67 -10.07
C THR A 43 2.33 -1.02 -8.64
N GLN A 44 3.35 -0.32 -8.12
CA GLN A 44 3.77 -0.49 -6.73
C GLN A 44 2.72 0.01 -5.72
N CYS A 45 2.06 1.13 -6.01
CA CYS A 45 0.95 1.63 -5.21
C CYS A 45 -0.23 0.67 -5.23
N GLU A 46 -0.58 0.11 -6.39
CA GLU A 46 -1.59 -0.92 -6.53
C GLU A 46 -1.28 -2.15 -5.65
N ALA A 47 -0.04 -2.63 -5.67
CA ALA A 47 0.40 -3.74 -4.83
C ALA A 47 0.25 -3.42 -3.34
N ILE A 48 0.60 -2.20 -2.91
CA ILE A 48 0.41 -1.74 -1.53
C ILE A 48 -1.07 -1.75 -1.14
N LEU A 49 -1.94 -1.17 -1.96
CA LEU A 49 -3.37 -1.09 -1.68
C LEU A 49 -4.02 -2.48 -1.62
N ASN A 50 -3.57 -3.41 -2.45
CA ASN A 50 -4.06 -4.79 -2.49
C ASN A 50 -3.42 -5.70 -1.43
N SER A 51 -2.44 -5.20 -0.69
CA SER A 51 -1.83 -5.90 0.46
C SER A 51 -2.48 -5.52 1.80
N ARG A 52 -3.50 -4.65 1.80
CA ARG A 52 -4.19 -4.27 3.05
C ARG A 52 -4.85 -5.48 3.71
N PRO A 53 -4.76 -5.64 5.03
CA PRO A 53 -5.45 -6.70 5.73
C PRO A 53 -6.96 -6.44 5.75
N LEU A 54 -7.76 -7.45 5.40
CA LEU A 54 -9.22 -7.42 5.46
C LEU A 54 -9.74 -8.12 6.72
N SER A 55 -9.27 -9.35 6.95
CA SER A 55 -9.64 -10.19 8.09
C SER A 55 -8.51 -11.18 8.38
N PRO A 56 -8.52 -11.88 9.54
CA PRO A 56 -7.68 -13.05 9.73
C PRO A 56 -7.98 -14.11 8.68
N LEU A 57 -6.95 -14.77 8.14
CA LEU A 57 -7.10 -15.87 7.20
C LEU A 57 -7.38 -17.20 7.92
N SER A 58 -6.85 -17.36 9.13
CA SER A 58 -6.98 -18.53 9.97
C SER A 58 -7.64 -18.19 11.30
N SER A 59 -8.35 -19.16 11.88
CA SER A 59 -8.88 -19.11 13.25
C SER A 59 -7.82 -19.44 14.33
N ASP A 60 -6.63 -19.88 13.93
CA ASP A 60 -5.53 -20.16 14.84
C ASP A 60 -4.98 -18.84 15.45
N PRO A 61 -4.98 -18.71 16.80
CA PRO A 61 -4.43 -17.53 17.47
C PRO A 61 -2.93 -17.30 17.22
N GLN A 62 -2.21 -18.31 16.77
CA GLN A 62 -0.78 -18.23 16.45
C GLN A 62 -0.52 -17.84 14.99
N ASP A 63 -1.52 -17.95 14.11
CA ASP A 63 -1.42 -17.55 12.71
C ASP A 63 -1.94 -16.13 12.51
N TYR A 64 -1.03 -15.20 12.26
CA TYR A 64 -1.34 -13.78 12.00
C TYR A 64 -1.42 -13.45 10.50
N THR A 65 -1.53 -14.44 9.64
CA THR A 65 -1.66 -14.23 8.19
C THR A 65 -3.00 -13.59 7.88
N PRO A 66 -3.02 -12.36 7.30
CA PRO A 66 -4.28 -11.71 6.96
C PRO A 66 -4.75 -12.15 5.58
N LEU A 67 -6.05 -12.22 5.42
CA LEU A 67 -6.69 -12.20 4.11
C LEU A 67 -6.54 -10.78 3.54
N THR A 68 -6.12 -10.70 2.28
CA THR A 68 -5.93 -9.42 1.57
C THR A 68 -6.66 -9.45 0.23
N PRO A 69 -6.94 -8.30 -0.40
CA PRO A 69 -7.48 -8.26 -1.76
C PRO A 69 -6.65 -9.06 -2.77
N ALA A 70 -5.34 -9.12 -2.59
CA ALA A 70 -4.44 -9.88 -3.45
C ALA A 70 -4.76 -11.38 -3.50
N HIS A 71 -5.28 -11.96 -2.41
CA HIS A 71 -5.69 -13.36 -2.40
C HIS A 71 -6.82 -13.64 -3.39
N PHE A 72 -7.72 -12.66 -3.62
CA PHE A 72 -8.79 -12.78 -4.61
C PHE A 72 -8.32 -12.51 -6.03
N LEU A 73 -7.24 -11.75 -6.21
CA LEU A 73 -6.71 -11.40 -7.52
C LEU A 73 -5.72 -12.43 -8.06
N VAL A 74 -4.80 -12.90 -7.21
CA VAL A 74 -3.67 -13.74 -7.62
C VAL A 74 -3.49 -14.99 -6.73
N GLY A 75 -4.42 -15.25 -5.81
CA GLY A 75 -4.44 -16.43 -4.94
C GLY A 75 -3.39 -16.43 -3.81
N ARG A 76 -2.64 -15.36 -3.64
CA ARG A 76 -1.57 -15.24 -2.63
C ARG A 76 -1.35 -13.79 -2.19
N PRO A 77 -0.69 -13.56 -1.04
CA PRO A 77 -0.31 -12.20 -0.65
C PRO A 77 0.72 -11.64 -1.64
N LEU A 78 0.62 -10.34 -1.92
CA LEU A 78 1.67 -9.62 -2.64
C LEU A 78 2.79 -9.28 -1.67
N THR A 79 4.00 -9.71 -2.02
CA THR A 79 5.22 -9.43 -1.25
C THR A 79 6.19 -8.65 -2.11
N ALA A 80 6.85 -7.66 -1.51
CA ALA A 80 7.94 -6.94 -2.17
C ALA A 80 9.29 -7.55 -1.76
N PRO A 81 10.29 -7.56 -2.64
CA PRO A 81 11.66 -7.89 -2.24
C PRO A 81 12.15 -6.97 -1.13
N ALA A 82 13.01 -7.48 -0.26
CA ALA A 82 13.68 -6.64 0.71
C ALA A 82 14.56 -5.61 -0.01
N CYS A 83 14.42 -4.36 0.38
CA CYS A 83 15.19 -3.25 -0.17
C CYS A 83 15.76 -2.39 0.95
N ALA A 84 16.81 -1.62 0.66
CA ALA A 84 17.37 -0.67 1.60
C ALA A 84 16.35 0.40 1.97
N ASP A 85 16.43 0.89 3.20
CA ASP A 85 15.66 2.06 3.62
C ASP A 85 16.21 3.32 2.96
N LEU A 86 15.38 3.97 2.18
CA LEU A 86 15.72 5.18 1.42
C LEU A 86 14.92 6.41 1.88
N ASN A 87 14.13 6.30 2.94
CA ASN A 87 13.22 7.36 3.37
C ASN A 87 13.95 8.70 3.61
N ASP A 88 15.11 8.65 4.25
CA ASP A 88 15.90 9.84 4.60
C ASP A 88 17.07 10.09 3.64
N ALA A 89 17.18 9.30 2.57
CA ALA A 89 18.27 9.43 1.61
C ALA A 89 18.10 10.69 0.75
N PRO A 90 19.17 11.50 0.57
CA PRO A 90 19.08 12.72 -0.23
C PRO A 90 18.89 12.40 -1.71
N VAL A 91 17.85 13.00 -2.30
CA VAL A 91 17.37 12.71 -3.68
C VAL A 91 18.46 12.82 -4.74
N HIS A 92 19.42 13.77 -4.57
CA HIS A 92 20.51 13.98 -5.53
C HIS A 92 21.52 12.83 -5.59
N ARG A 93 21.57 11.95 -4.57
CA ARG A 93 22.44 10.77 -4.50
C ARG A 93 21.77 9.50 -5.02
N LEU A 94 20.46 9.55 -5.26
CA LEU A 94 19.70 8.38 -5.67
C LEU A 94 19.75 8.18 -7.19
N THR A 95 19.91 6.93 -7.60
CA THR A 95 19.68 6.50 -8.98
C THR A 95 18.18 6.63 -9.33
N ARG A 96 17.85 6.55 -10.62
CA ARG A 96 16.44 6.60 -11.05
C ARG A 96 15.59 5.53 -10.40
N TYR A 97 16.09 4.31 -10.32
CA TYR A 97 15.42 3.20 -9.65
C TYR A 97 15.21 3.48 -8.15
N GLN A 98 16.26 3.93 -7.48
CA GLN A 98 16.18 4.24 -6.03
C GLN A 98 15.20 5.39 -5.75
N ARG A 99 15.03 6.35 -6.66
CA ARG A 99 14.02 7.41 -6.51
C ARG A 99 12.60 6.85 -6.55
N VAL A 100 12.30 5.96 -7.48
CA VAL A 100 10.99 5.30 -7.56
C VAL A 100 10.75 4.48 -6.31
N GLU A 101 11.77 3.77 -5.82
CA GLU A 101 11.71 2.98 -4.59
C GLU A 101 11.50 3.87 -3.35
N GLN A 102 12.18 5.00 -3.24
CA GLN A 102 11.95 5.99 -2.18
C GLN A 102 10.51 6.53 -2.21
N MET A 103 9.98 6.82 -3.40
CA MET A 103 8.59 7.25 -3.54
C MET A 103 7.61 6.17 -3.09
N ARG A 104 7.89 4.90 -3.39
CA ARG A 104 7.10 3.76 -2.89
C ARG A 104 7.11 3.70 -1.35
N GLN A 105 8.28 3.86 -0.74
CA GLN A 105 8.42 3.86 0.72
C GLN A 105 7.67 5.03 1.36
N HIS A 106 7.77 6.23 0.80
CA HIS A 106 7.02 7.40 1.25
C HIS A 106 5.51 7.21 1.09
N PHE A 107 5.06 6.61 -0.01
CA PHE A 107 3.65 6.29 -0.22
C PHE A 107 3.16 5.31 0.85
N TRP A 108 3.89 4.23 1.08
CA TRP A 108 3.60 3.25 2.11
C TRP A 108 3.47 3.89 3.50
N ALA A 109 4.45 4.71 3.89
CA ALA A 109 4.47 5.36 5.20
C ALA A 109 3.25 6.26 5.42
N ARG A 110 2.85 7.03 4.40
CA ARG A 110 1.68 7.92 4.47
C ARG A 110 0.37 7.15 4.48
N TRP A 111 0.21 6.24 3.54
CA TRP A 111 -1.00 5.45 3.40
C TRP A 111 -1.23 4.54 4.60
N SER A 112 -0.22 3.83 5.07
CA SER A 112 -0.35 2.94 6.23
C SER A 112 -0.74 3.69 7.50
N LYS A 113 -0.20 4.89 7.70
CA LYS A 113 -0.57 5.75 8.83
C LYS A 113 -2.04 6.16 8.78
N GLU A 114 -2.54 6.57 7.62
CA GLU A 114 -3.96 6.93 7.43
C GLU A 114 -4.86 5.70 7.58
N PHE A 115 -4.48 4.58 6.96
CA PHE A 115 -5.23 3.33 7.04
C PHE A 115 -5.34 2.82 8.49
N ILE A 116 -4.25 2.86 9.25
CA ILE A 116 -4.22 2.45 10.66
C ILE A 116 -5.06 3.39 11.53
N SER A 117 -5.03 4.70 11.27
CA SER A 117 -5.82 5.66 12.04
C SER A 117 -7.32 5.56 11.77
N GLY A 118 -7.71 5.12 10.57
CA GLY A 118 -9.11 4.94 10.16
C GLY A 118 -9.78 3.63 10.59
N SER A 119 -9.01 2.63 11.01
CA SER A 119 -9.51 1.27 11.24
C SER A 119 -9.10 0.73 12.60
N LYS A 120 -9.90 1.02 13.65
CA LYS A 120 -9.61 0.57 15.03
C LYS A 120 -9.51 -0.96 15.18
N ASP A 121 -10.32 -1.71 14.45
CA ASP A 121 -10.34 -3.18 14.52
C ASP A 121 -9.15 -3.82 13.78
N GLN A 122 -8.73 -3.23 12.68
CA GLN A 122 -7.54 -3.67 11.94
C GLN A 122 -6.24 -3.29 12.67
N LEU A 123 -6.27 -2.27 13.52
CA LEU A 123 -5.15 -1.82 14.33
C LEU A 123 -4.66 -2.92 15.29
N THR A 124 -5.56 -3.72 15.83
CA THR A 124 -5.22 -4.81 16.75
C THR A 124 -4.46 -5.92 16.02
N LEU A 125 -4.89 -6.28 14.82
CA LEU A 125 -4.21 -7.27 13.97
C LEU A 125 -2.82 -6.76 13.51
N TYR A 126 -2.74 -5.49 13.12
CA TYR A 126 -1.49 -4.90 12.65
C TYR A 126 -0.45 -4.75 13.76
N LYS A 127 -0.85 -4.29 14.95
CA LYS A 127 0.03 -4.18 16.12
C LYS A 127 0.57 -5.53 16.57
N LYS A 128 -0.25 -6.58 16.57
CA LYS A 128 0.19 -7.95 16.87
C LYS A 128 1.24 -8.42 15.88
N ARG A 129 1.05 -8.14 14.59
CA ARG A 129 1.97 -8.55 13.50
C ARG A 129 3.29 -7.78 13.51
N ALA A 130 3.25 -6.47 13.77
CA ALA A 130 4.46 -5.64 13.89
C ALA A 130 5.34 -6.10 15.06
N LYS A 131 4.72 -6.44 16.19
CA LYS A 131 5.40 -6.94 17.38
C LYS A 131 6.07 -8.31 17.17
N GLN A 132 5.49 -9.15 16.31
CA GLN A 132 6.01 -10.50 16.03
C GLN A 132 7.15 -10.52 15.01
N LYS A 133 7.20 -9.54 14.10
CA LYS A 133 8.26 -9.41 13.08
C LYS A 133 9.42 -8.52 13.48
N GLY A 134 9.46 -8.03 14.73
CA GLY A 134 10.57 -7.21 15.22
C GLY A 134 10.70 -5.84 14.53
N TYR A 135 9.61 -5.31 13.96
CA TYR A 135 9.58 -3.98 13.34
C TYR A 135 9.23 -2.85 14.33
N VAL A 136 9.21 -3.15 15.61
CA VAL A 136 9.11 -2.17 16.71
C VAL A 136 10.04 -2.58 17.82
#